data_571d18ed796a1e45c36a7512291aa89e
#
_entry.id   571d18ed796a1e45c36a7512291aa89e
#
_cell.length_a   1.000
_cell.length_b   1.000
_cell.length_c   1.000
_cell.angle_alpha   90.00
_cell.angle_beta   90.00
_cell.angle_gamma   90.00
#
_symmetry.space_group_name_H-M   'P 1'
#
loop_
_entity.id
_entity.type
_entity.pdbx_description
1 polymer ?
#
loop_
_entity_poly.entity_id
_entity_poly.type
_entity_poly.pdbx_seq_one_letter_code
_entity_poly.pdbx_strand_id
1 'polypeptide(L)'
;MLRTLFISLLCLLGTTRAQAWGPKGHDVVAYIAECNLTPEAAEKIDKILGGASMVYWANWLDSASHTPEYAYTATWHYANVDEGFTYETMTKNPDGDIVEAIDRIVAELKGGQLDPAQEQLYLKMLVHLVGDLHQPMHTGHLSDRGGNSVPVRFFGRESNLHAVWDSSLPEAAHKWSYTEWQNQLDRLTEEEVARIQSG
;
A
#
# COMPACT_ATOMS: atom_id res chain seq x y z
N MET A 1 -40.32 -45.40 -0.15
CA MET A 1 -39.04 -44.98 -0.71
C MET A 1 -38.88 -43.49 -0.46
N LEU A 2 -38.18 -43.15 0.64
CA LEU A 2 -37.98 -41.78 1.08
C LEU A 2 -36.63 -41.31 0.54
N ARG A 3 -36.63 -40.34 -0.39
CA ARG A 3 -35.40 -39.73 -0.92
C ARG A 3 -34.98 -38.60 0.00
N THR A 4 -33.94 -38.83 0.78
CA THR A 4 -33.29 -37.86 1.61
C THR A 4 -32.49 -36.91 0.75
N LEU A 5 -32.91 -35.67 0.66
CA LEU A 5 -32.20 -34.59 -0.03
C LEU A 5 -31.10 -34.07 0.91
N PHE A 6 -29.84 -34.39 0.61
CA PHE A 6 -28.67 -33.76 1.27
C PHE A 6 -28.48 -32.38 0.66
N ILE A 7 -28.83 -31.35 1.40
CA ILE A 7 -28.44 -29.97 1.10
C ILE A 7 -27.07 -29.76 1.69
N SER A 8 -26.05 -29.82 0.87
CA SER A 8 -24.70 -29.42 1.21
C SER A 8 -24.65 -27.89 1.34
N LEU A 9 -24.69 -27.40 2.58
CA LEU A 9 -24.45 -26.01 2.90
C LEU A 9 -22.96 -25.70 2.64
N LEU A 10 -22.65 -25.21 1.47
CA LEU A 10 -21.32 -24.71 1.13
C LEU A 10 -21.09 -23.41 1.90
N CYS A 11 -20.43 -23.48 3.05
CA CYS A 11 -19.93 -22.30 3.74
C CYS A 11 -18.88 -21.64 2.83
N LEU A 12 -19.29 -20.64 2.06
CA LEU A 12 -18.39 -19.66 1.48
C LEU A 12 -17.73 -18.90 2.64
N LEU A 13 -16.61 -19.44 3.11
CA LEU A 13 -15.64 -18.66 3.88
C LEU A 13 -15.12 -17.59 2.93
N GLY A 14 -15.78 -16.44 2.93
CA GLY A 14 -15.26 -15.23 2.31
C GLY A 14 -13.93 -14.93 2.96
N THR A 15 -12.83 -15.27 2.29
CA THR A 15 -11.50 -14.76 2.66
C THR A 15 -11.55 -13.26 2.44
N THR A 16 -11.83 -12.50 3.49
CA THR A 16 -11.54 -11.06 3.50
C THR A 16 -10.03 -10.96 3.39
N ARG A 17 -9.55 -10.72 2.19
CA ARG A 17 -8.14 -10.46 1.92
C ARG A 17 -7.86 -9.07 2.45
N ALA A 18 -6.78 -8.93 3.20
CA ALA A 18 -6.24 -7.63 3.53
C ALA A 18 -5.93 -6.95 2.18
N GLN A 19 -6.60 -5.85 1.91
CA GLN A 19 -6.21 -4.93 0.86
C GLN A 19 -5.30 -3.89 1.52
N ALA A 20 -4.34 -3.42 0.78
CA ALA A 20 -3.53 -2.24 1.06
C ALA A 20 -4.42 -1.02 1.38
N TRP A 21 -3.86 0.16 1.57
CA TRP A 21 -4.70 1.37 1.54
C TRP A 21 -5.84 1.17 0.54
N GLY A 22 -7.05 1.49 0.92
CA GLY A 22 -8.12 1.60 -0.09
C GLY A 22 -7.68 2.57 -1.19
N PRO A 23 -8.28 2.51 -2.39
CA PRO A 23 -7.82 3.29 -3.54
C PRO A 23 -7.57 4.76 -3.25
N LYS A 24 -8.36 5.37 -2.37
CA LYS A 24 -8.20 6.77 -1.99
C LYS A 24 -6.87 7.06 -1.29
N GLY A 25 -6.41 6.20 -0.40
CA GLY A 25 -5.13 6.40 0.30
C GLY A 25 -3.95 6.36 -0.66
N HIS A 26 -3.91 5.36 -1.53
CA HIS A 26 -2.89 5.28 -2.59
C HIS A 26 -2.91 6.49 -3.52
N ASP A 27 -4.09 6.91 -3.98
CA ASP A 27 -4.23 8.06 -4.86
C ASP A 27 -3.71 9.34 -4.20
N VAL A 28 -4.00 9.55 -2.91
CA VAL A 28 -3.55 10.73 -2.15
C VAL A 28 -2.02 10.73 -2.01
N VAL A 29 -1.42 9.62 -1.59
CA VAL A 29 0.05 9.53 -1.41
C VAL A 29 0.76 9.75 -2.74
N ALA A 30 0.29 9.10 -3.81
CA ALA A 30 0.86 9.27 -5.15
C ALA A 30 0.74 10.72 -5.65
N TYR A 31 -0.40 11.37 -5.43
CA TYR A 31 -0.60 12.74 -5.87
C TYR A 31 0.21 13.76 -5.07
N ILE A 32 0.34 13.59 -3.76
CA ILE A 32 1.26 14.41 -2.95
C ILE A 32 2.69 14.26 -3.48
N ALA A 33 3.14 13.03 -3.77
CA ALA A 33 4.46 12.82 -4.35
C ALA A 33 4.60 13.52 -5.71
N GLU A 34 3.62 13.43 -6.59
CA GLU A 34 3.60 14.12 -7.89
C GLU A 34 3.74 15.64 -7.76
N CYS A 35 3.02 16.24 -6.80
CA CYS A 35 3.05 17.68 -6.53
C CYS A 35 4.40 18.17 -5.99
N ASN A 36 5.20 17.28 -5.41
CA ASN A 36 6.49 17.61 -4.79
C ASN A 36 7.72 17.18 -5.61
N LEU A 37 7.51 16.73 -6.85
CA LEU A 37 8.62 16.38 -7.74
C LEU A 37 9.38 17.64 -8.20
N THR A 38 10.71 17.51 -8.33
CA THR A 38 11.47 18.50 -9.10
C THR A 38 11.09 18.43 -10.58
N PRO A 39 11.25 19.51 -11.37
CA PRO A 39 10.97 19.47 -12.80
C PRO A 39 11.67 18.32 -13.54
N GLU A 40 12.92 18.06 -13.19
CA GLU A 40 13.72 16.98 -13.80
C GLU A 40 13.17 15.60 -13.44
N ALA A 41 12.74 15.41 -12.19
CA ALA A 41 12.12 14.16 -11.74
C ALA A 41 10.76 13.95 -12.41
N ALA A 42 9.96 15.00 -12.51
CA ALA A 42 8.65 14.97 -13.19
C ALA A 42 8.77 14.55 -14.64
N GLU A 43 9.69 15.18 -15.40
CA GLU A 43 9.96 14.84 -16.81
C GLU A 43 10.41 13.38 -16.97
N LYS A 44 11.32 12.93 -16.09
CA LYS A 44 11.82 11.55 -16.13
C LYS A 44 10.72 10.54 -15.82
N ILE A 45 9.91 10.79 -14.79
CA ILE A 45 8.80 9.91 -14.38
C ILE A 45 7.74 9.86 -15.47
N ASP A 46 7.36 11.00 -16.03
CA ASP A 46 6.40 11.08 -17.15
C ASP A 46 6.85 10.21 -18.33
N LYS A 47 8.12 10.31 -18.70
CA LYS A 47 8.70 9.47 -19.76
C LYS A 47 8.67 7.99 -19.43
N ILE A 48 9.04 7.59 -18.21
CA ILE A 48 9.06 6.18 -17.78
C ILE A 48 7.63 5.63 -17.75
N LEU A 49 6.66 6.40 -17.24
CA LEU A 49 5.26 5.99 -17.13
C LEU A 49 4.47 6.14 -18.44
N GLY A 50 5.10 6.66 -19.51
CA GLY A 50 4.48 6.81 -20.82
C GLY A 50 3.37 7.88 -20.87
N GLY A 51 3.52 8.96 -20.09
CA GLY A 51 2.55 10.05 -20.00
C GLY A 51 1.38 9.77 -19.04
N ALA A 52 1.40 8.64 -18.32
CA ALA A 52 0.40 8.36 -17.29
C ALA A 52 0.85 8.90 -15.92
N SER A 53 -0.09 9.44 -15.13
CA SER A 53 0.23 9.94 -13.79
C SER A 53 0.62 8.81 -12.84
N MET A 54 1.33 9.14 -11.76
CA MET A 54 1.61 8.20 -10.67
C MET A 54 0.31 7.70 -10.02
N VAL A 55 -0.71 8.56 -9.91
CA VAL A 55 -2.03 8.22 -9.39
C VAL A 55 -2.69 7.10 -10.20
N TYR A 56 -2.54 7.10 -11.53
CA TYR A 56 -3.09 6.04 -12.38
C TYR A 56 -2.52 4.66 -12.02
N TRP A 57 -1.27 4.60 -11.57
CA TRP A 57 -0.59 3.35 -11.24
C TRP A 57 -0.64 3.01 -9.74
N ALA A 58 -1.08 3.93 -8.89
CA ALA A 58 -0.99 3.82 -7.44
C ALA A 58 -1.67 2.56 -6.87
N ASN A 59 -2.74 2.08 -7.50
CA ASN A 59 -3.50 0.90 -7.05
C ASN A 59 -3.18 -0.39 -7.84
N TRP A 60 -2.24 -0.30 -8.79
CA TRP A 60 -2.02 -1.39 -9.74
C TRP A 60 -1.53 -2.68 -9.08
N LEU A 61 -0.61 -2.59 -8.13
CA LEU A 61 0.05 -3.76 -7.54
C LEU A 61 -0.91 -4.60 -6.70
N ASP A 62 -1.91 -4.01 -6.07
CA ASP A 62 -2.98 -4.75 -5.37
C ASP A 62 -3.65 -5.79 -6.26
N SER A 63 -3.98 -5.40 -7.47
CA SER A 63 -4.59 -6.31 -8.43
C SER A 63 -3.55 -7.25 -9.04
N ALA A 64 -2.36 -6.76 -9.35
CA ALA A 64 -1.30 -7.52 -10.00
C ALA A 64 -0.79 -8.66 -9.11
N SER A 65 -0.61 -8.43 -7.80
CA SER A 65 -0.13 -9.42 -6.83
C SER A 65 -1.00 -10.69 -6.76
N HIS A 66 -2.23 -10.61 -7.27
CA HIS A 66 -3.14 -11.76 -7.37
C HIS A 66 -2.99 -12.57 -8.65
N THR A 67 -2.16 -12.13 -9.57
CA THR A 67 -1.86 -12.87 -10.80
C THR A 67 -0.64 -13.77 -10.59
N PRO A 68 -0.52 -14.90 -11.33
CA PRO A 68 0.66 -15.77 -11.21
C PRO A 68 1.98 -15.05 -11.48
N GLU A 69 1.98 -14.04 -12.33
CA GLU A 69 3.15 -13.27 -12.73
C GLU A 69 3.74 -12.46 -11.58
N TYR A 70 2.87 -11.87 -10.71
CA TYR A 70 3.28 -10.99 -9.62
C TYR A 70 2.98 -11.56 -8.23
N ALA A 71 2.57 -12.83 -8.13
CA ALA A 71 2.24 -13.47 -6.84
C ALA A 71 3.39 -13.43 -5.82
N TYR A 72 4.63 -13.33 -6.30
CA TYR A 72 5.82 -13.18 -5.46
C TYR A 72 5.86 -11.86 -4.67
N THR A 73 5.04 -10.86 -5.03
CA THR A 73 4.95 -9.57 -4.33
C THR A 73 3.93 -9.57 -3.20
N ALA A 74 3.22 -10.67 -2.97
CA ALA A 74 2.10 -10.73 -2.02
C ALA A 74 2.47 -10.37 -0.58
N THR A 75 3.72 -10.55 -0.18
CA THR A 75 4.23 -10.20 1.17
C THR A 75 4.90 -8.83 1.22
N TRP A 76 5.09 -8.17 0.09
CA TRP A 76 5.81 -6.90 0.00
C TRP A 76 4.97 -5.70 0.43
N HIS A 77 3.69 -5.88 0.71
CA HIS A 77 2.77 -4.81 1.05
C HIS A 77 2.84 -4.38 2.52
N TYR A 78 3.58 -5.11 3.39
CA TYR A 78 3.61 -4.84 4.82
C TYR A 78 4.90 -5.32 5.49
N ALA A 79 5.18 -4.75 6.69
CA ALA A 79 6.19 -5.23 7.63
C ALA A 79 5.65 -5.08 9.05
N ASN A 80 5.08 -6.14 9.61
CA ASN A 80 4.50 -6.12 10.95
C ASN A 80 5.54 -6.39 12.02
N VAL A 81 5.64 -5.48 13.01
CA VAL A 81 6.62 -5.53 14.09
C VAL A 81 5.90 -5.56 15.43
N ASP A 82 6.03 -6.64 16.20
CA ASP A 82 5.43 -6.74 17.54
C ASP A 82 6.14 -5.86 18.57
N GLU A 83 5.43 -5.51 19.64
CA GLU A 83 5.99 -4.76 20.76
C GLU A 83 7.26 -5.42 21.32
N GLY A 84 8.27 -4.60 21.62
CA GLY A 84 9.56 -5.06 22.11
C GLY A 84 10.57 -5.43 21.01
N PHE A 85 10.17 -5.39 19.74
CA PHE A 85 11.05 -5.58 18.59
C PHE A 85 11.19 -4.28 17.78
N THR A 86 12.27 -4.21 17.00
CA THR A 86 12.44 -3.23 15.93
C THR A 86 12.40 -3.98 14.59
N TYR A 87 12.39 -3.22 13.49
CA TYR A 87 12.46 -3.83 12.17
C TYR A 87 13.69 -4.74 12.00
N GLU A 88 14.85 -4.36 12.59
CA GLU A 88 16.10 -5.13 12.53
C GLU A 88 16.07 -6.41 13.38
N THR A 89 15.28 -6.41 14.45
CA THR A 89 15.22 -7.54 15.41
C THR A 89 13.99 -8.41 15.26
N MET A 90 13.02 -8.02 14.44
CA MET A 90 11.83 -8.82 14.16
C MET A 90 12.15 -10.09 13.39
N THR A 91 11.27 -11.07 13.43
CA THR A 91 11.33 -12.22 12.54
C THR A 91 10.97 -11.81 11.13
N LYS A 92 11.94 -11.89 10.20
CA LYS A 92 11.75 -11.54 8.80
C LYS A 92 10.91 -12.56 8.04
N ASN A 93 10.11 -12.08 7.10
CA ASN A 93 9.42 -12.96 6.16
C ASN A 93 10.43 -13.48 5.12
N PRO A 94 10.57 -14.79 4.92
CA PRO A 94 11.52 -15.34 3.94
C PRO A 94 11.20 -14.95 2.49
N ASP A 95 9.95 -14.57 2.19
CA ASP A 95 9.51 -14.10 0.88
C ASP A 95 9.68 -12.57 0.71
N GLY A 96 10.32 -11.91 1.67
CA GLY A 96 10.53 -10.47 1.72
C GLY A 96 9.35 -9.71 2.33
N ASP A 97 9.58 -8.43 2.60
CA ASP A 97 8.60 -7.48 3.13
C ASP A 97 8.70 -6.13 2.40
N ILE A 98 7.86 -5.18 2.81
CA ILE A 98 7.76 -3.87 2.16
C ILE A 98 9.07 -3.08 2.21
N VAL A 99 9.82 -3.15 3.31
CA VAL A 99 11.07 -2.39 3.47
C VAL A 99 12.14 -2.95 2.55
N GLU A 100 12.34 -4.27 2.57
CA GLU A 100 13.29 -4.95 1.67
C GLU A 100 12.93 -4.74 0.20
N ALA A 101 11.65 -4.77 -0.14
CA ALA A 101 11.18 -4.54 -1.50
C ALA A 101 11.49 -3.11 -1.98
N ILE A 102 11.18 -2.10 -1.16
CA ILE A 102 11.45 -0.68 -1.46
C ILE A 102 12.96 -0.47 -1.62
N ASP A 103 13.77 -0.93 -0.66
CA ASP A 103 15.23 -0.76 -0.69
C ASP A 103 15.84 -1.38 -1.97
N ARG A 104 15.42 -2.59 -2.31
CA ARG A 104 15.87 -3.26 -3.53
C ARG A 104 15.46 -2.49 -4.79
N ILE A 105 14.19 -2.09 -4.90
CA ILE A 105 13.68 -1.35 -6.06
C ILE A 105 14.39 -0.02 -6.22
N VAL A 106 14.62 0.70 -5.13
CA VAL A 106 15.34 1.97 -5.15
C VAL A 106 16.81 1.77 -5.58
N ALA A 107 17.47 0.73 -5.10
CA ALA A 107 18.83 0.41 -5.51
C ALA A 107 18.92 0.09 -7.01
N GLU A 108 18.01 -0.71 -7.54
CA GLU A 108 17.95 -1.06 -8.96
C GLU A 108 17.64 0.16 -9.84
N LEU A 109 16.68 1.01 -9.47
CA LEU A 109 16.37 2.25 -10.20
C LEU A 109 17.55 3.23 -10.20
N LYS A 110 18.29 3.32 -9.08
CA LYS A 110 19.51 4.15 -8.99
C LYS A 110 20.69 3.56 -9.76
N GLY A 111 20.76 2.25 -9.90
CA GLY A 111 21.82 1.53 -10.61
C GLY A 111 21.88 1.82 -12.10
N GLY A 112 20.77 2.22 -12.71
CA GLY A 112 20.68 2.63 -14.12
C GLY A 112 20.97 1.52 -15.13
N GLN A 113 20.84 0.25 -14.72
CA GLN A 113 21.11 -0.93 -15.56
C GLN A 113 19.83 -1.61 -16.08
N LEU A 114 18.67 -1.06 -15.73
CA LEU A 114 17.36 -1.61 -16.10
C LEU A 114 17.03 -1.31 -17.56
N ASP A 115 16.39 -2.25 -18.23
CA ASP A 115 15.74 -1.94 -19.48
C ASP A 115 14.46 -1.09 -19.24
N PRO A 116 13.91 -0.42 -20.28
CA PRO A 116 12.77 0.47 -20.11
C PRO A 116 11.51 -0.19 -19.52
N ALA A 117 11.30 -1.48 -19.79
CA ALA A 117 10.12 -2.19 -19.25
C ALA A 117 10.30 -2.52 -17.76
N GLN A 118 11.52 -2.88 -17.36
CA GLN A 118 11.89 -3.12 -15.96
C GLN A 118 11.85 -1.80 -15.16
N GLU A 119 12.38 -0.69 -15.73
CA GLU A 119 12.36 0.62 -15.09
C GLU A 119 10.92 1.08 -14.83
N GLN A 120 10.03 0.91 -15.82
CA GLN A 120 8.61 1.23 -15.67
C GLN A 120 7.94 0.33 -14.61
N LEU A 121 8.20 -0.98 -14.64
CA LEU A 121 7.63 -1.93 -13.68
C LEU A 121 8.05 -1.57 -12.25
N TYR A 122 9.32 -1.32 -12.02
CA TYR A 122 9.84 -0.99 -10.69
C TYR A 122 9.32 0.36 -10.20
N LEU A 123 9.17 1.35 -11.07
CA LEU A 123 8.57 2.63 -10.69
C LEU A 123 7.10 2.47 -10.28
N LYS A 124 6.30 1.68 -11.01
CA LYS A 124 4.90 1.36 -10.63
C LYS A 124 4.83 0.65 -9.27
N MET A 125 5.71 -0.32 -9.03
CA MET A 125 5.79 -1.00 -7.74
C MET A 125 6.16 -0.03 -6.63
N LEU A 126 7.14 0.84 -6.84
CA LEU A 126 7.58 1.82 -5.85
C LEU A 126 6.46 2.78 -5.45
N VAL A 127 5.73 3.31 -6.43
CA VAL A 127 4.58 4.21 -6.18
C VAL A 127 3.56 3.55 -5.25
N HIS A 128 3.21 2.29 -5.51
CA HIS A 128 2.27 1.54 -4.68
C HIS A 128 2.82 1.26 -3.28
N LEU A 129 4.01 0.67 -3.19
CA LEU A 129 4.62 0.25 -1.92
C LEU A 129 4.89 1.42 -0.98
N VAL A 130 5.27 2.58 -1.51
CA VAL A 130 5.38 3.80 -0.68
C VAL A 130 4.01 4.22 -0.13
N GLY A 131 2.94 4.06 -0.91
CA GLY A 131 1.57 4.23 -0.40
C GLY A 131 1.28 3.30 0.77
N ASP A 132 1.56 2.01 0.62
CA ASP A 132 1.38 1.01 1.67
C ASP A 132 2.19 1.30 2.94
N LEU A 133 3.43 1.77 2.78
CA LEU A 133 4.29 2.10 3.92
C LEU A 133 3.72 3.26 4.77
N HIS A 134 2.87 4.12 4.18
CA HIS A 134 2.18 5.19 4.89
C HIS A 134 0.90 4.73 5.60
N GLN A 135 0.49 3.46 5.46
CA GLN A 135 -0.68 2.91 6.13
C GLN A 135 -0.28 2.28 7.47
N PRO A 136 -0.78 2.80 8.63
CA PRO A 136 -0.32 2.35 9.94
C PRO A 136 -0.48 0.85 10.21
N MET A 137 -1.51 0.21 9.65
CA MET A 137 -1.75 -1.23 9.84
C MET A 137 -0.83 -2.10 8.97
N HIS A 138 -0.15 -1.54 7.97
CA HIS A 138 0.88 -2.22 7.17
C HIS A 138 2.24 -2.26 7.88
N THR A 139 2.41 -1.44 8.92
CA THR A 139 3.53 -1.47 9.86
C THR A 139 3.05 -1.76 11.29
N GLY A 140 1.96 -2.50 11.40
CA GLY A 140 1.31 -2.88 12.66
C GLY A 140 1.99 -4.05 13.38
N HIS A 141 1.20 -4.82 14.12
CA HIS A 141 1.71 -5.96 14.89
C HIS A 141 1.56 -7.28 14.11
N LEU A 142 2.57 -8.15 14.19
CA LEU A 142 2.51 -9.49 13.61
C LEU A 142 1.47 -10.36 14.32
N SER A 143 1.40 -10.25 15.66
CA SER A 143 0.51 -11.02 16.52
C SER A 143 -0.98 -10.84 16.21
N ASP A 144 -1.38 -9.68 15.70
CA ASP A 144 -2.75 -9.39 15.27
C ASP A 144 -2.92 -9.29 13.76
N ARG A 145 -1.88 -9.63 13.00
CA ARG A 145 -1.85 -9.59 11.54
C ARG A 145 -2.10 -8.17 11.00
N GLY A 146 -1.46 -7.17 11.59
CA GLY A 146 -1.66 -5.77 11.22
C GLY A 146 -3.10 -5.31 11.47
N GLY A 147 -3.72 -5.71 12.57
CA GLY A 147 -5.10 -5.37 12.91
C GLY A 147 -6.19 -6.20 12.20
N ASN A 148 -5.83 -7.12 11.30
CA ASN A 148 -6.83 -7.98 10.62
C ASN A 148 -7.54 -8.93 11.60
N SER A 149 -6.90 -9.32 12.69
CA SER A 149 -7.47 -10.18 13.73
C SER A 149 -8.19 -9.41 14.84
N VAL A 150 -8.25 -8.07 14.75
CA VAL A 150 -8.92 -7.21 15.74
C VAL A 150 -10.33 -6.86 15.25
N PRO A 151 -11.39 -7.48 15.78
CA PRO A 151 -12.76 -7.16 15.38
C PRO A 151 -13.15 -5.79 15.94
N VAL A 152 -13.75 -4.98 15.10
CA VAL A 152 -14.25 -3.65 15.47
C VAL A 152 -15.66 -3.42 14.91
N ARG A 153 -16.34 -2.45 15.48
CA ARG A 153 -17.64 -2.00 14.97
C ARG A 153 -17.54 -0.54 14.54
N PHE A 154 -17.63 -0.29 13.25
CA PHE A 154 -17.51 1.04 12.68
C PHE A 154 -18.86 1.48 12.09
N PHE A 155 -19.43 2.58 12.62
CA PHE A 155 -20.80 3.05 12.29
C PHE A 155 -21.86 1.93 12.27
N GLY A 156 -21.79 1.04 13.28
CA GLY A 156 -22.75 -0.04 13.45
C GLY A 156 -22.52 -1.27 12.55
N ARG A 157 -21.50 -1.28 11.70
CA ARG A 157 -21.11 -2.42 10.84
C ARG A 157 -19.93 -3.17 11.45
N GLU A 158 -20.00 -4.49 11.44
CA GLU A 158 -18.88 -5.35 11.83
C GLU A 158 -17.76 -5.22 10.80
N SER A 159 -16.52 -5.11 11.28
CA SER A 159 -15.31 -4.98 10.49
C SER A 159 -14.09 -5.46 11.29
N ASN A 160 -12.90 -5.30 10.77
CA ASN A 160 -11.66 -5.40 11.52
C ASN A 160 -10.91 -4.06 11.51
N LEU A 161 -9.94 -3.92 12.41
CA LEU A 161 -9.19 -2.68 12.57
C LEU A 161 -8.45 -2.29 11.28
N HIS A 162 -7.83 -3.26 10.61
CA HIS A 162 -7.10 -3.06 9.35
C HIS A 162 -8.02 -2.44 8.28
N ALA A 163 -9.15 -3.09 7.98
CA ALA A 163 -10.09 -2.60 6.96
C ALA A 163 -10.69 -1.21 7.30
N VAL A 164 -10.81 -0.88 8.58
CA VAL A 164 -11.24 0.47 8.99
C VAL A 164 -10.19 1.50 8.59
N TRP A 165 -8.92 1.25 8.85
CA TRP A 165 -7.84 2.14 8.47
C TRP A 165 -7.66 2.23 6.95
N ASP A 166 -7.71 1.11 6.24
CA ASP A 166 -7.52 1.08 4.79
C ASP A 166 -8.52 1.95 4.03
N SER A 167 -9.79 1.83 4.38
CA SER A 167 -10.86 2.37 3.55
C SER A 167 -11.92 3.12 4.34
N SER A 168 -12.44 2.52 5.42
CA SER A 168 -13.64 3.04 6.06
C SER A 168 -13.43 4.40 6.71
N LEU A 169 -12.28 4.62 7.32
CA LEU A 169 -11.94 5.87 8.01
C LEU A 169 -11.70 7.03 7.03
N PRO A 170 -10.83 6.88 5.99
CA PRO A 170 -10.65 7.93 5.00
C PRO A 170 -11.95 8.30 4.27
N GLU A 171 -12.76 7.32 3.91
CA GLU A 171 -14.05 7.55 3.23
C GLU A 171 -15.11 8.20 4.13
N ALA A 172 -15.07 7.93 5.45
CA ALA A 172 -16.01 8.51 6.40
C ALA A 172 -15.60 9.90 6.88
N ALA A 173 -14.30 10.18 6.97
CA ALA A 173 -13.78 11.46 7.47
C ALA A 173 -14.19 12.62 6.56
N HIS A 174 -13.95 12.47 5.27
CA HIS A 174 -14.33 13.45 4.24
C HIS A 174 -14.65 12.76 2.93
N LYS A 175 -15.62 13.29 2.20
CA LYS A 175 -15.95 12.85 0.84
C LYS A 175 -15.12 13.60 -0.22
N TRP A 176 -13.88 13.84 0.13
CA TRP A 176 -12.93 14.56 -0.72
C TRP A 176 -12.33 13.66 -1.79
N SER A 177 -12.03 14.24 -2.93
CA SER A 177 -11.14 13.67 -3.94
C SER A 177 -9.70 13.63 -3.42
N TYR A 178 -8.83 12.89 -4.09
CA TYR A 178 -7.41 12.87 -3.73
C TYR A 178 -6.75 14.26 -3.85
N THR A 179 -7.22 15.11 -4.78
CA THR A 179 -6.74 16.48 -4.91
C THR A 179 -7.17 17.39 -3.77
N GLU A 180 -8.39 17.23 -3.25
CA GLU A 180 -8.86 17.95 -2.07
C GLU A 180 -8.11 17.49 -0.81
N TRP A 181 -7.86 16.18 -0.67
CA TRP A 181 -7.04 15.65 0.40
C TRP A 181 -5.61 16.22 0.35
N GLN A 182 -4.95 16.21 -0.82
CA GLN A 182 -3.62 16.78 -0.98
C GLN A 182 -3.59 18.25 -0.53
N ASN A 183 -4.54 19.07 -0.99
CA ASN A 183 -4.63 20.47 -0.61
C ASN A 183 -4.75 20.71 0.91
N GLN A 184 -5.20 19.72 1.67
CA GLN A 184 -5.33 19.83 3.13
C GLN A 184 -4.15 19.23 3.88
N LEU A 185 -3.47 18.23 3.34
CA LEU A 185 -2.38 17.52 3.99
C LEU A 185 -1.00 18.06 3.62
N ASP A 186 -0.80 18.43 2.36
CA ASP A 186 0.47 18.89 1.81
C ASP A 186 0.69 20.38 2.10
N ARG A 187 0.93 20.69 3.37
CA ARG A 187 1.04 22.06 3.89
C ARG A 187 2.32 22.32 4.68
N LEU A 188 3.26 21.39 4.61
CA LEU A 188 4.54 21.58 5.28
C LEU A 188 5.32 22.71 4.61
N THR A 189 5.90 23.57 5.43
CA THR A 189 6.85 24.58 4.97
C THR A 189 8.17 23.93 4.59
N GLU A 190 8.98 24.59 3.77
CA GLU A 190 10.33 24.13 3.43
C GLU A 190 11.19 23.87 4.67
N GLU A 191 11.05 24.68 5.71
CA GLU A 191 11.74 24.51 6.98
C GLU A 191 11.30 23.23 7.71
N GLU A 192 10.01 22.93 7.72
CA GLU A 192 9.47 21.71 8.32
C GLU A 192 9.91 20.46 7.54
N VAL A 193 9.91 20.52 6.22
CA VAL A 193 10.42 19.46 5.35
C VAL A 193 11.90 19.21 5.63
N ALA A 194 12.73 20.27 5.66
CA ALA A 194 14.15 20.15 5.92
C ALA A 194 14.42 19.56 7.33
N ARG A 195 13.64 19.94 8.34
CA ARG A 195 13.74 19.38 9.68
C ARG A 195 13.42 17.88 9.70
N ILE A 196 12.37 17.44 9.01
CA ILE A 196 12.01 16.02 8.92
C ILE A 196 13.10 15.22 8.20
N GLN A 197 13.67 15.77 7.13
CA GLN A 197 14.73 15.12 6.35
C GLN A 197 16.07 15.05 7.08
N SER A 198 16.30 15.93 8.05
CA SER A 198 17.55 15.93 8.83
C SER A 198 17.57 14.89 9.97
N GLY A 199 16.46 14.22 10.25
CA GLY A 199 16.25 13.04 11.11
C GLY A 199 16.57 13.20 12.51
#